data_0275e3dc79b54a384bdcb2446166a23b
#
_entry.id   0275e3dc79b54a384bdcb2446166a23b
#
_cell.length_a   1.000
_cell.length_b   1.000
_cell.length_c   1.000
_cell.angle_alpha   90.00
_cell.angle_beta   90.00
_cell.angle_gamma   90.00
#
_symmetry.space_group_name_H-M   'P 1'
#
loop_
_entity.id
_entity.type
_entity.pdbx_description
1 polymer ?
#
loop_
_entity_poly.entity_id
_entity_poly.type
_entity_poly.pdbx_seq_one_letter_code
_entity_poly.pdbx_strand_id
1 'polypeptide(L)'
;MKGIFPVDRFQDLRTPFYYYDTELLRKTLQAIKQETEKHEAWNVHYAVKANANPKLLRIIREAGLGVDCVSGGEIEAGIKAGFSPSKIVFAGVGKSDWEINLGLDNDIFCFNVESIPELEVINELAAAKGKIARVAFRLNPNVGAHTHANITTGLAENKFGIAMRDMVTVIEHAQQLKNVCVVGLHFHIGSQILDMGDFQALCNRINELQDELDRHRIRVEHINVGGGLGIDYEHPNRVPIPAFKDYFDTYAKKLKLRPGQSLHFELGRAVVAQCGTLITRTLYIKEGAIKKFAIVDAGFTDLIRPALYQAYHKIENLSSDEPVETYDVVGPICESTDVFAKQTDLNRTHRGDLLAIRSAGAYGEIMASQYNCRRLPVGYTIDDL
;
A
#
# COMPACT_ATOMS: atom_id res chain seq x y z
N MET A 1 -8.78 12.51 23.66
CA MET A 1 -7.92 12.13 22.54
C MET A 1 -6.44 12.37 22.79
N LYS A 2 -6.04 13.33 23.60
CA LYS A 2 -4.63 13.55 23.98
C LYS A 2 -3.91 12.31 24.54
N GLY A 3 -4.62 11.31 25.05
CA GLY A 3 -4.04 10.06 25.57
C GLY A 3 -3.50 9.06 24.55
N ILE A 4 -3.70 9.29 23.23
CA ILE A 4 -3.18 8.39 22.18
C ILE A 4 -1.76 8.81 21.75
N PHE A 5 -1.40 10.09 21.93
CA PHE A 5 -0.13 10.65 21.52
C PHE A 5 0.70 11.09 22.74
N PRO A 6 2.01 10.83 22.73
CA PRO A 6 2.94 11.33 23.77
C PRO A 6 3.26 12.83 23.51
N VAL A 7 2.23 13.70 23.60
CA VAL A 7 2.29 15.11 23.18
C VAL A 7 3.43 15.87 23.87
N ASP A 8 3.69 15.58 25.16
CA ASP A 8 4.77 16.23 25.90
C ASP A 8 6.15 15.96 25.27
N ARG A 9 6.35 14.76 24.71
CA ARG A 9 7.60 14.40 24.02
C ARG A 9 7.71 15.02 22.63
N PHE A 10 6.59 15.45 22.02
CA PHE A 10 6.59 16.08 20.70
C PHE A 10 7.07 17.54 20.75
N GLN A 11 7.01 18.19 21.91
CA GLN A 11 7.32 19.61 22.04
C GLN A 11 8.76 19.95 21.64
N ASP A 12 9.71 19.05 21.93
CA ASP A 12 11.13 19.24 21.67
C ASP A 12 11.54 18.77 20.25
N LEU A 13 10.63 18.13 19.53
CA LEU A 13 10.91 17.67 18.18
C LEU A 13 10.70 18.77 17.15
N ARG A 14 11.56 18.78 16.15
CA ARG A 14 11.38 19.64 14.99
C ARG A 14 10.25 19.14 14.11
N THR A 15 9.19 19.93 13.98
CA THR A 15 8.10 19.68 13.03
C THR A 15 8.45 20.15 11.61
N PRO A 16 7.82 19.63 10.54
CA PRO A 16 6.89 18.49 10.59
C PRO A 16 7.63 17.16 10.68
N PHE A 17 6.99 16.14 11.27
CA PHE A 17 7.52 14.77 11.36
C PHE A 17 6.39 13.74 11.34
N TYR A 18 6.71 12.49 10.99
CA TYR A 18 5.80 11.37 11.11
C TYR A 18 5.98 10.69 12.47
N TYR A 19 4.87 10.46 13.17
CA TYR A 19 4.83 9.59 14.33
C TYR A 19 4.16 8.27 13.97
N TYR A 20 4.82 7.16 14.28
CA TYR A 20 4.32 5.81 14.06
C TYR A 20 4.03 5.11 15.37
N ASP A 21 2.75 4.81 15.59
CA ASP A 21 2.27 3.96 16.69
C ASP A 21 2.57 2.49 16.38
N THR A 22 3.70 2.00 16.90
CA THR A 22 4.15 0.62 16.66
C THR A 22 3.28 -0.41 17.39
N GLU A 23 2.59 -0.03 18.46
CA GLU A 23 1.63 -0.91 19.14
C GLU A 23 0.39 -1.15 18.27
N LEU A 24 -0.15 -0.09 17.67
CA LEU A 24 -1.25 -0.21 16.71
C LEU A 24 -0.84 -1.03 15.49
N LEU A 25 0.38 -0.84 14.98
CA LEU A 25 0.90 -1.67 13.89
C LEU A 25 0.95 -3.16 14.29
N ARG A 26 1.46 -3.49 15.47
CA ARG A 26 1.50 -4.88 15.95
C ARG A 26 0.10 -5.48 16.11
N LYS A 27 -0.87 -4.71 16.62
CA LYS A 27 -2.28 -5.15 16.71
C LYS A 27 -2.89 -5.39 15.32
N THR A 28 -2.58 -4.53 14.36
CA THR A 28 -3.02 -4.69 12.97
C THR A 28 -2.46 -5.97 12.34
N LEU A 29 -1.16 -6.22 12.53
CA LEU A 29 -0.50 -7.45 12.04
C LEU A 29 -1.03 -8.71 12.73
N GLN A 30 -1.34 -8.62 14.03
CA GLN A 30 -1.96 -9.71 14.75
C GLN A 30 -3.36 -10.02 14.22
N ALA A 31 -4.17 -9.01 13.88
CA ALA A 31 -5.49 -9.22 13.28
C ALA A 31 -5.40 -9.92 11.91
N ILE A 32 -4.40 -9.55 11.08
CA ILE A 32 -4.13 -10.26 9.83
C ILE A 32 -3.77 -11.72 10.10
N LYS A 33 -2.85 -11.96 11.01
CA LYS A 33 -2.35 -13.29 11.36
C LYS A 33 -3.47 -14.20 11.88
N GLN A 34 -4.34 -13.69 12.76
CA GLN A 34 -5.48 -14.43 13.30
C GLN A 34 -6.44 -14.93 12.21
N GLU A 35 -6.58 -14.20 11.11
CA GLU A 35 -7.43 -14.63 10.00
C GLU A 35 -6.70 -15.59 9.05
N THR A 36 -5.46 -15.31 8.72
CA THR A 36 -4.71 -16.13 7.76
C THR A 36 -4.26 -17.48 8.30
N GLU A 37 -3.97 -17.59 9.61
CA GLU A 37 -3.59 -18.88 10.23
C GLU A 37 -4.72 -19.92 10.25
N LYS A 38 -5.96 -19.51 9.96
CA LYS A 38 -7.08 -20.46 9.76
C LYS A 38 -6.94 -21.27 8.46
N HIS A 39 -6.01 -20.87 7.57
CA HIS A 39 -5.83 -21.42 6.24
C HIS A 39 -4.34 -21.68 5.98
N GLU A 40 -3.95 -22.94 5.92
CA GLU A 40 -2.56 -23.38 5.85
C GLU A 40 -1.78 -22.82 4.64
N ALA A 41 -2.48 -22.57 3.52
CA ALA A 41 -1.87 -22.14 2.26
C ALA A 41 -2.05 -20.64 1.95
N TRP A 42 -2.34 -19.81 2.95
CA TRP A 42 -2.53 -18.37 2.76
C TRP A 42 -1.28 -17.58 3.12
N ASN A 43 -0.90 -16.65 2.23
CA ASN A 43 0.31 -15.85 2.37
C ASN A 43 -0.01 -14.37 2.18
N VAL A 44 0.49 -13.52 3.05
CA VAL A 44 0.34 -12.08 2.93
C VAL A 44 1.69 -11.45 2.64
N HIS A 45 1.76 -10.64 1.57
CA HIS A 45 2.90 -9.82 1.21
C HIS A 45 2.56 -8.36 1.50
N TYR A 46 3.44 -7.69 2.24
CA TYR A 46 3.29 -6.27 2.50
C TYR A 46 3.79 -5.46 1.29
N ALA A 47 2.96 -4.57 0.75
CA ALA A 47 3.33 -3.70 -0.36
C ALA A 47 4.23 -2.56 0.13
N VAL A 48 5.54 -2.67 -0.15
CA VAL A 48 6.60 -1.78 0.34
C VAL A 48 6.36 -0.33 -0.10
N LYS A 49 5.76 -0.12 -1.28
CA LYS A 49 5.37 1.21 -1.78
C LYS A 49 4.47 2.02 -0.84
N ALA A 50 3.79 1.37 0.10
CA ALA A 50 2.97 2.07 1.07
C ALA A 50 3.84 2.82 2.11
N ASN A 51 4.90 2.18 2.59
CA ASN A 51 5.89 2.78 3.48
C ASN A 51 7.12 1.87 3.59
N ALA A 52 8.31 2.40 3.31
CA ALA A 52 9.57 1.67 3.36
C ALA A 52 10.41 2.01 4.61
N ASN A 53 9.82 2.62 5.63
CA ASN A 53 10.55 2.94 6.87
C ASN A 53 11.15 1.66 7.48
N PRO A 54 12.48 1.61 7.72
CA PRO A 54 13.16 0.37 8.13
C PRO A 54 12.64 -0.21 9.45
N LYS A 55 12.14 0.63 10.36
CA LYS A 55 11.58 0.17 11.64
C LYS A 55 10.26 -0.56 11.44
N LEU A 56 9.39 -0.01 10.57
CA LEU A 56 8.12 -0.63 10.22
C LEU A 56 8.35 -1.94 9.46
N LEU A 57 9.24 -1.94 8.47
CA LEU A 57 9.59 -3.15 7.72
C LEU A 57 10.08 -4.29 8.64
N ARG A 58 10.89 -3.96 9.66
CA ARG A 58 11.35 -4.95 10.66
C ARG A 58 10.18 -5.56 11.44
N ILE A 59 9.26 -4.73 11.93
CA ILE A 59 8.07 -5.19 12.68
C ILE A 59 7.20 -6.09 11.80
N ILE A 60 6.99 -5.70 10.53
CA ILE A 60 6.19 -6.46 9.56
C ILE A 60 6.84 -7.81 9.25
N ARG A 61 8.17 -7.84 9.07
CA ARG A 61 8.93 -9.09 8.90
C ARG A 61 8.79 -10.01 10.11
N GLU A 62 8.93 -9.45 11.32
CA GLU A 62 8.80 -10.22 12.58
C GLU A 62 7.41 -10.83 12.74
N ALA A 63 6.38 -10.22 12.18
CA ALA A 63 5.03 -10.79 12.12
C ALA A 63 4.89 -11.94 11.11
N GLY A 64 5.93 -12.22 10.28
CA GLY A 64 5.98 -13.35 9.37
C GLY A 64 5.49 -13.08 7.95
N LEU A 65 5.09 -11.84 7.61
CA LEU A 65 4.66 -11.47 6.27
C LEU A 65 5.83 -11.56 5.26
N GLY A 66 5.48 -11.71 3.97
CA GLY A 66 6.39 -11.42 2.86
C GLY A 66 6.31 -9.96 2.44
N VAL A 67 6.94 -9.62 1.30
CA VAL A 67 6.85 -8.27 0.70
C VAL A 67 6.47 -8.34 -0.77
N ASP A 68 5.62 -7.39 -1.19
CA ASP A 68 5.34 -7.04 -2.58
C ASP A 68 6.16 -5.79 -2.93
N CYS A 69 7.02 -5.93 -3.94
CA CYS A 69 7.93 -4.92 -4.42
C CYS A 69 7.56 -4.51 -5.85
N VAL A 70 7.72 -3.22 -6.17
CA VAL A 70 7.45 -2.67 -7.50
C VAL A 70 8.67 -1.97 -8.12
N SER A 71 9.83 -2.11 -7.47
CA SER A 71 11.14 -1.64 -7.96
C SER A 71 12.27 -2.43 -7.33
N GLY A 72 13.45 -2.37 -7.95
CA GLY A 72 14.68 -2.95 -7.37
C GLY A 72 15.03 -2.34 -6.01
N GLY A 73 14.83 -1.03 -5.84
CA GLY A 73 15.05 -0.37 -4.54
C GLY A 73 14.16 -0.93 -3.42
N GLU A 74 12.92 -1.34 -3.73
CA GLU A 74 12.04 -1.99 -2.76
C GLU A 74 12.50 -3.42 -2.45
N ILE A 75 13.03 -4.16 -3.43
CA ILE A 75 13.66 -5.47 -3.20
C ILE A 75 14.86 -5.33 -2.26
N GLU A 76 15.75 -4.35 -2.52
CA GLU A 76 16.90 -4.07 -1.65
C GLU A 76 16.48 -3.69 -0.24
N ALA A 77 15.44 -2.84 -0.10
CA ALA A 77 14.88 -2.47 1.20
C ALA A 77 14.33 -3.68 1.95
N GLY A 78 13.62 -4.57 1.26
CA GLY A 78 13.11 -5.82 1.83
C GLY A 78 14.23 -6.75 2.31
N ILE A 79 15.24 -6.98 1.49
CA ILE A 79 16.41 -7.80 1.84
C ILE A 79 17.16 -7.19 3.03
N LYS A 80 17.40 -5.87 3.00
CA LYS A 80 18.07 -5.14 4.10
C LYS A 80 17.28 -5.21 5.41
N ALA A 81 15.95 -5.24 5.35
CA ALA A 81 15.11 -5.43 6.53
C ALA A 81 15.07 -6.89 7.02
N GLY A 82 15.68 -7.83 6.26
CA GLY A 82 15.82 -9.24 6.60
C GLY A 82 14.65 -10.12 6.16
N PHE A 83 13.84 -9.69 5.20
CA PHE A 83 12.85 -10.58 4.59
C PHE A 83 13.55 -11.69 3.79
N SER A 84 13.02 -12.91 3.88
CA SER A 84 13.50 -14.01 3.05
C SER A 84 13.17 -13.72 1.57
N PRO A 85 14.15 -13.84 0.65
CA PRO A 85 13.87 -13.69 -0.78
C PRO A 85 12.74 -14.58 -1.28
N SER A 86 12.59 -15.80 -0.73
CA SER A 86 11.48 -16.71 -1.02
C SER A 86 10.08 -16.18 -0.63
N LYS A 87 10.00 -15.03 0.01
CA LYS A 87 8.76 -14.32 0.35
C LYS A 87 8.64 -12.96 -0.35
N ILE A 88 9.50 -12.69 -1.34
CA ILE A 88 9.47 -11.44 -2.12
C ILE A 88 8.77 -11.72 -3.45
N VAL A 89 7.74 -10.96 -3.77
CA VAL A 89 7.12 -10.89 -5.10
C VAL A 89 7.48 -9.56 -5.75
N PHE A 90 7.67 -9.57 -7.07
CA PHE A 90 8.06 -8.36 -7.81
C PHE A 90 7.08 -8.07 -8.94
N ALA A 91 6.29 -7.01 -8.77
CA ALA A 91 5.30 -6.51 -9.72
C ALA A 91 5.77 -5.21 -10.41
N GLY A 92 4.94 -4.65 -11.29
CA GLY A 92 5.20 -3.39 -11.98
C GLY A 92 5.47 -3.56 -13.47
N VAL A 93 4.97 -2.62 -14.27
CA VAL A 93 4.95 -2.65 -15.74
C VAL A 93 6.30 -2.30 -16.40
N GLY A 94 7.26 -1.83 -15.64
CA GLY A 94 8.51 -1.27 -16.17
C GLY A 94 9.74 -1.80 -15.44
N LYS A 95 9.82 -3.13 -15.23
CA LYS A 95 11.02 -3.76 -14.67
C LYS A 95 12.18 -3.62 -15.65
N SER A 96 13.26 -2.98 -15.21
CA SER A 96 14.50 -2.84 -15.97
C SER A 96 15.41 -4.06 -15.80
N ASP A 97 16.38 -4.22 -16.70
CA ASP A 97 17.29 -5.36 -16.70
C ASP A 97 18.03 -5.54 -15.37
N TRP A 98 18.48 -4.44 -14.74
CA TRP A 98 19.18 -4.53 -13.45
C TRP A 98 18.25 -5.00 -12.32
N GLU A 99 16.99 -4.59 -12.33
CA GLU A 99 15.99 -4.99 -11.34
C GLU A 99 15.59 -6.46 -11.51
N ILE A 100 15.42 -6.91 -12.75
CA ILE A 100 15.18 -8.32 -13.06
C ILE A 100 16.38 -9.15 -12.61
N ASN A 101 17.61 -8.70 -12.94
CA ASN A 101 18.83 -9.37 -12.51
C ASN A 101 18.96 -9.43 -10.99
N LEU A 102 18.60 -8.36 -10.28
CA LEU A 102 18.57 -8.34 -8.82
C LEU A 102 17.62 -9.39 -8.25
N GLY A 103 16.42 -9.51 -8.82
CA GLY A 103 15.45 -10.55 -8.43
C GLY A 103 15.95 -11.97 -8.71
N LEU A 104 16.56 -12.18 -9.88
CA LEU A 104 17.16 -13.46 -10.25
C LEU A 104 18.33 -13.84 -9.34
N ASP A 105 19.22 -12.89 -9.03
CA ASP A 105 20.40 -13.14 -8.18
C ASP A 105 20.02 -13.51 -6.76
N ASN A 106 18.92 -13.00 -6.26
CA ASN A 106 18.40 -13.28 -4.92
C ASN A 106 17.40 -14.43 -4.86
N ASP A 107 17.06 -15.07 -5.99
CA ASP A 107 16.07 -16.15 -6.05
C ASP A 107 14.74 -15.75 -5.38
N ILE A 108 14.18 -14.60 -5.76
CA ILE A 108 12.89 -14.13 -5.22
C ILE A 108 11.78 -15.13 -5.54
N PHE A 109 10.70 -15.07 -4.75
CA PHE A 109 9.58 -16.01 -4.89
C PHE A 109 8.98 -16.01 -6.29
N CYS A 110 8.69 -14.82 -6.86
CA CYS A 110 8.01 -14.72 -8.15
C CYS A 110 8.10 -13.33 -8.76
N PHE A 111 8.20 -13.28 -10.10
CA PHE A 111 7.97 -12.08 -10.91
C PHE A 111 6.51 -12.06 -11.35
N ASN A 112 5.76 -11.01 -11.00
CA ASN A 112 4.42 -10.76 -11.52
C ASN A 112 4.56 -10.05 -12.86
N VAL A 113 4.40 -10.78 -13.96
CA VAL A 113 4.65 -10.36 -15.34
C VAL A 113 3.41 -9.68 -15.92
N GLU A 114 3.61 -8.58 -16.60
CA GLU A 114 2.55 -7.72 -17.11
C GLU A 114 2.46 -7.66 -18.65
N SER A 115 3.42 -8.28 -19.36
CA SER A 115 3.42 -8.32 -20.84
C SER A 115 4.30 -9.43 -21.40
N ILE A 116 4.07 -9.81 -22.66
CA ILE A 116 4.90 -10.80 -23.37
C ILE A 116 6.35 -10.29 -23.57
N PRO A 117 6.60 -9.04 -24.00
CA PRO A 117 7.97 -8.55 -24.11
C PRO A 117 8.75 -8.61 -22.78
N GLU A 118 8.10 -8.31 -21.65
CA GLU A 118 8.72 -8.47 -20.33
C GLU A 118 9.08 -9.93 -20.03
N LEU A 119 8.18 -10.86 -20.34
CA LEU A 119 8.43 -12.30 -20.17
C LEU A 119 9.66 -12.77 -20.95
N GLU A 120 9.79 -12.32 -22.20
CA GLU A 120 10.91 -12.68 -23.08
C GLU A 120 12.24 -12.16 -22.54
N VAL A 121 12.26 -10.91 -22.05
CA VAL A 121 13.43 -10.32 -21.38
C VAL A 121 13.79 -11.08 -20.12
N ILE A 122 12.82 -11.45 -19.29
CA ILE A 122 13.08 -12.26 -18.08
C ILE A 122 13.67 -13.61 -18.48
N ASN A 123 13.15 -14.27 -19.50
CA ASN A 123 13.70 -15.54 -20.00
C ASN A 123 15.14 -15.41 -20.49
N GLU A 124 15.46 -14.35 -21.24
CA GLU A 124 16.81 -14.08 -21.75
C GLU A 124 17.80 -13.83 -20.61
N LEU A 125 17.45 -12.98 -19.66
CA LEU A 125 18.31 -12.65 -18.52
C LEU A 125 18.49 -13.86 -17.58
N ALA A 126 17.45 -14.65 -17.38
CA ALA A 126 17.54 -15.90 -16.62
C ALA A 126 18.45 -16.93 -17.32
N ALA A 127 18.35 -17.06 -18.66
CA ALA A 127 19.22 -17.91 -19.47
C ALA A 127 20.70 -17.51 -19.33
N ALA A 128 20.99 -16.20 -19.39
CA ALA A 128 22.34 -15.68 -19.24
C ALA A 128 22.97 -16.03 -17.87
N LYS A 129 22.14 -16.27 -16.87
CA LYS A 129 22.56 -16.67 -15.50
C LYS A 129 22.45 -18.18 -15.23
N GLY A 130 21.98 -18.97 -16.19
CA GLY A 130 21.72 -20.40 -15.99
C GLY A 130 20.61 -20.66 -14.95
N LYS A 131 19.65 -19.74 -14.80
CA LYS A 131 18.55 -19.82 -13.84
C LYS A 131 17.22 -20.06 -14.55
N ILE A 132 16.21 -20.42 -13.76
CA ILE A 132 14.80 -20.49 -14.17
C ILE A 132 14.02 -19.49 -13.33
N ALA A 133 13.47 -18.47 -13.97
CA ALA A 133 12.64 -17.47 -13.30
C ALA A 133 11.23 -18.03 -13.03
N ARG A 134 10.76 -17.90 -11.80
CA ARG A 134 9.37 -18.18 -11.44
C ARG A 134 8.51 -16.97 -11.80
N VAL A 135 7.46 -17.16 -12.59
CA VAL A 135 6.62 -16.07 -13.09
C VAL A 135 5.15 -16.34 -12.81
N ALA A 136 4.42 -15.29 -12.46
CA ALA A 136 2.96 -15.28 -12.43
C ALA A 136 2.45 -14.18 -13.38
N PHE A 137 1.35 -14.43 -14.09
CA PHE A 137 0.81 -13.45 -15.01
C PHE A 137 -0.20 -12.55 -14.30
N ARG A 138 0.04 -11.24 -14.34
CA ARG A 138 -0.95 -10.26 -13.92
C ARG A 138 -2.00 -10.12 -15.01
N LEU A 139 -3.23 -10.47 -14.67
CA LEU A 139 -4.38 -10.40 -15.53
C LEU A 139 -5.31 -9.25 -15.11
N ASN A 140 -5.88 -8.58 -16.11
CA ASN A 140 -6.93 -7.60 -15.90
C ASN A 140 -8.28 -8.30 -15.79
N PRO A 141 -8.88 -8.40 -14.59
CA PRO A 141 -10.13 -9.14 -14.43
C PRO A 141 -11.34 -8.42 -15.00
N ASN A 142 -11.19 -7.19 -15.47
CA ASN A 142 -12.25 -6.30 -15.92
C ASN A 142 -13.39 -6.16 -14.89
N VAL A 143 -13.01 -6.08 -13.64
CA VAL A 143 -13.89 -5.80 -12.50
C VAL A 143 -13.71 -4.34 -12.12
N GLY A 144 -14.79 -3.56 -12.20
CA GLY A 144 -14.80 -2.17 -11.73
C GLY A 144 -14.83 -2.14 -10.19
N ALA A 145 -13.85 -1.50 -9.57
CA ALA A 145 -13.90 -1.19 -8.15
C ALA A 145 -14.52 0.20 -7.94
N HIS A 146 -15.38 0.34 -6.93
CA HIS A 146 -15.99 1.62 -6.55
C HIS A 146 -14.98 2.54 -5.85
N THR A 147 -13.95 2.99 -6.59
CA THR A 147 -12.84 3.80 -6.08
C THR A 147 -12.53 5.00 -6.98
N HIS A 148 -11.66 5.90 -6.51
CA HIS A 148 -11.21 7.05 -7.31
C HIS A 148 -10.52 6.58 -8.61
N ALA A 149 -10.80 7.24 -9.73
CA ALA A 149 -10.33 6.85 -11.07
C ALA A 149 -8.80 6.63 -11.15
N ASN A 150 -8.01 7.42 -10.42
CA ASN A 150 -6.54 7.31 -10.43
C ASN A 150 -5.99 6.09 -9.67
N ILE A 151 -6.82 5.36 -8.92
CA ILE A 151 -6.41 4.19 -8.13
C ILE A 151 -7.17 2.92 -8.52
N THR A 152 -8.01 2.96 -9.56
CA THR A 152 -8.66 1.80 -10.17
C THR A 152 -7.73 1.20 -11.22
N THR A 153 -7.39 -0.08 -11.10
CA THR A 153 -6.42 -0.77 -11.97
C THR A 153 -6.98 -1.98 -12.71
N GLY A 154 -8.22 -2.36 -12.45
CA GLY A 154 -8.86 -3.57 -12.98
C GLY A 154 -9.61 -3.41 -14.31
N LEU A 155 -9.54 -2.26 -14.98
CA LEU A 155 -10.27 -1.99 -16.22
C LEU A 155 -9.52 -2.48 -17.46
N ALA A 156 -10.26 -2.79 -18.54
CA ALA A 156 -9.73 -3.43 -19.75
C ALA A 156 -8.65 -2.62 -20.48
N GLU A 157 -8.71 -1.28 -20.47
CA GLU A 157 -7.68 -0.40 -21.04
C GLU A 157 -6.92 0.30 -19.92
N ASN A 158 -5.91 -0.38 -19.41
CA ASN A 158 -5.01 0.14 -18.39
C ASN A 158 -3.57 -0.27 -18.76
N LYS A 159 -2.57 0.51 -18.31
CA LYS A 159 -1.16 0.13 -18.51
C LYS A 159 -0.76 -1.17 -17.79
N PHE A 160 -1.59 -1.65 -16.87
CA PHE A 160 -1.30 -2.80 -16.03
C PHE A 160 -1.96 -4.07 -16.56
N GLY A 161 -1.18 -5.16 -16.53
CA GLY A 161 -1.67 -6.52 -16.74
C GLY A 161 -2.01 -6.89 -18.18
N ILE A 162 -2.19 -8.18 -18.38
CA ILE A 162 -2.53 -8.82 -19.65
C ILE A 162 -4.05 -8.96 -19.72
N ALA A 163 -4.63 -8.81 -20.92
CA ALA A 163 -6.06 -9.03 -21.11
C ALA A 163 -6.41 -10.51 -20.85
N MET A 164 -7.50 -10.75 -20.16
CA MET A 164 -7.91 -12.12 -19.78
C MET A 164 -8.09 -13.07 -20.95
N ARG A 165 -8.61 -12.55 -22.10
CA ARG A 165 -8.77 -13.35 -23.33
C ARG A 165 -7.45 -13.94 -23.83
N ASP A 166 -6.31 -13.33 -23.49
CA ASP A 166 -5.00 -13.72 -23.95
C ASP A 166 -4.29 -14.67 -22.95
N MET A 167 -4.92 -14.97 -21.79
CA MET A 167 -4.33 -15.74 -20.69
C MET A 167 -3.76 -17.08 -21.14
N VAL A 168 -4.56 -17.90 -21.83
CA VAL A 168 -4.15 -19.23 -22.27
C VAL A 168 -2.98 -19.13 -23.24
N THR A 169 -3.09 -18.25 -24.24
CA THR A 169 -2.04 -18.03 -25.25
C THR A 169 -0.72 -17.61 -24.62
N VAL A 170 -0.75 -16.71 -23.62
CA VAL A 170 0.46 -16.26 -22.94
C VAL A 170 1.08 -17.36 -22.09
N ILE A 171 0.27 -18.17 -21.41
CA ILE A 171 0.77 -19.31 -20.63
C ILE A 171 1.39 -20.37 -21.57
N GLU A 172 0.73 -20.70 -22.67
CA GLU A 172 1.25 -21.64 -23.68
C GLU A 172 2.56 -21.13 -24.30
N HIS A 173 2.68 -19.83 -24.57
CA HIS A 173 3.93 -19.21 -25.01
C HIS A 173 5.04 -19.36 -23.95
N ALA A 174 4.74 -19.04 -22.70
CA ALA A 174 5.68 -19.18 -21.60
C ALA A 174 6.18 -20.61 -21.40
N GLN A 175 5.32 -21.61 -21.61
CA GLN A 175 5.69 -23.02 -21.50
C GLN A 175 6.71 -23.48 -22.55
N GLN A 176 6.88 -22.72 -23.64
CA GLN A 176 7.89 -22.98 -24.66
C GLN A 176 9.25 -22.36 -24.32
N LEU A 177 9.28 -21.43 -23.38
CA LEU A 177 10.51 -20.75 -22.93
C LEU A 177 11.23 -21.61 -21.89
N LYS A 178 12.56 -21.77 -22.07
CA LYS A 178 13.34 -22.72 -21.26
C LYS A 178 13.74 -22.22 -19.89
N ASN A 179 13.75 -20.90 -19.69
CA ASN A 179 14.30 -20.27 -18.49
C ASN A 179 13.23 -19.51 -17.68
N VAL A 180 11.96 -19.83 -17.90
CA VAL A 180 10.84 -19.39 -17.07
C VAL A 180 9.97 -20.56 -16.66
N CYS A 181 9.35 -20.46 -15.48
CA CYS A 181 8.38 -21.41 -14.96
C CYS A 181 7.12 -20.65 -14.53
N VAL A 182 5.99 -20.95 -15.15
CA VAL A 182 4.71 -20.35 -14.78
C VAL A 182 4.21 -20.98 -13.50
N VAL A 183 4.13 -20.19 -12.43
CA VAL A 183 3.74 -20.66 -11.09
C VAL A 183 2.42 -20.10 -10.60
N GLY A 184 1.89 -19.04 -11.20
CA GLY A 184 0.66 -18.45 -10.69
C GLY A 184 -0.04 -17.47 -11.62
N LEU A 185 -1.20 -17.01 -11.15
CA LEU A 185 -1.90 -15.84 -11.66
C LEU A 185 -1.92 -14.76 -10.60
N HIS A 186 -1.83 -13.50 -11.04
CA HIS A 186 -1.85 -12.32 -10.20
C HIS A 186 -2.95 -11.36 -10.65
N PHE A 187 -3.63 -10.74 -9.69
CA PHE A 187 -4.72 -9.79 -9.89
C PHE A 187 -4.54 -8.58 -8.98
N HIS A 188 -5.05 -7.44 -9.42
CA HIS A 188 -5.16 -6.26 -8.56
C HIS A 188 -6.23 -5.32 -9.12
N ILE A 189 -7.31 -5.06 -8.38
CA ILE A 189 -8.47 -4.30 -8.88
C ILE A 189 -8.49 -2.84 -8.45
N GLY A 190 -7.68 -2.43 -7.50
CA GLY A 190 -7.62 -1.05 -7.04
C GLY A 190 -7.15 -0.88 -5.62
N SER A 191 -7.37 0.29 -5.06
CA SER A 191 -6.95 0.66 -3.70
C SER A 191 -8.05 1.44 -3.00
N GLN A 192 -8.09 1.42 -1.66
CA GLN A 192 -9.11 2.05 -0.83
C GLN A 192 -10.52 1.47 -1.12
N ILE A 193 -10.63 0.16 -1.26
CA ILE A 193 -11.89 -0.54 -1.48
C ILE A 193 -12.51 -0.87 -0.12
N LEU A 194 -13.72 -0.41 0.12
CA LEU A 194 -14.49 -0.66 1.35
C LEU A 194 -15.68 -1.59 1.13
N ASP A 195 -16.12 -1.74 -0.14
CA ASP A 195 -17.21 -2.65 -0.49
C ASP A 195 -16.67 -4.06 -0.74
N MET A 196 -17.06 -5.01 0.11
CA MET A 196 -16.71 -6.43 -0.05
C MET A 196 -17.28 -7.04 -1.33
N GLY A 197 -18.30 -6.44 -1.92
CA GLY A 197 -18.87 -6.83 -3.22
C GLY A 197 -17.85 -6.82 -4.36
N ASP A 198 -16.94 -5.86 -4.37
CA ASP A 198 -15.87 -5.78 -5.38
C ASP A 198 -14.92 -6.98 -5.29
N PHE A 199 -14.56 -7.41 -4.07
CA PHE A 199 -13.75 -8.61 -3.85
C PHE A 199 -14.50 -9.90 -4.18
N GLN A 200 -15.84 -9.95 -3.95
CA GLN A 200 -16.66 -11.07 -4.38
C GLN A 200 -16.70 -11.18 -5.90
N ALA A 201 -16.83 -10.05 -6.61
CA ALA A 201 -16.81 -10.02 -8.07
C ALA A 201 -15.45 -10.53 -8.60
N LEU A 202 -14.35 -10.13 -7.97
CA LEU A 202 -13.02 -10.66 -8.30
C LEU A 202 -12.95 -12.18 -8.10
N CYS A 203 -13.43 -12.71 -6.96
CA CYS A 203 -13.45 -14.16 -6.71
C CYS A 203 -14.22 -14.93 -7.80
N ASN A 204 -15.39 -14.43 -8.19
CA ASN A 204 -16.19 -15.05 -9.25
C ASN A 204 -15.40 -15.08 -10.56
N ARG A 205 -14.76 -13.97 -10.89
CA ARG A 205 -13.97 -13.87 -12.12
C ARG A 205 -12.76 -14.80 -12.13
N ILE A 206 -12.06 -14.92 -11.00
CA ILE A 206 -10.94 -15.86 -10.86
C ILE A 206 -11.45 -17.31 -10.99
N ASN A 207 -12.59 -17.65 -10.41
CA ASN A 207 -13.17 -18.99 -10.55
C ASN A 207 -13.45 -19.36 -12.02
N GLU A 208 -14.02 -18.41 -12.80
CA GLU A 208 -14.24 -18.60 -14.26
C GLU A 208 -12.92 -18.86 -15.01
N LEU A 209 -11.87 -18.08 -14.68
CA LEU A 209 -10.55 -18.25 -15.29
C LEU A 209 -9.90 -19.59 -14.91
N GLN A 210 -10.05 -20.03 -13.67
CA GLN A 210 -9.58 -21.35 -13.27
C GLN A 210 -10.32 -22.49 -13.97
N ASP A 211 -11.64 -22.35 -14.20
CA ASP A 211 -12.41 -23.32 -15.00
C ASP A 211 -11.94 -23.35 -16.46
N GLU A 212 -11.46 -22.22 -17.01
CA GLU A 212 -10.86 -22.15 -18.33
C GLU A 212 -9.49 -22.85 -18.36
N LEU A 213 -8.62 -22.60 -17.38
CA LEU A 213 -7.35 -23.31 -17.26
C LEU A 213 -7.53 -24.82 -17.13
N ASP A 214 -8.52 -25.27 -16.36
CA ASP A 214 -8.84 -26.70 -16.22
C ASP A 214 -9.22 -27.34 -17.58
N ARG A 215 -9.99 -26.62 -18.42
CA ARG A 215 -10.33 -27.09 -19.79
C ARG A 215 -9.09 -27.26 -20.68
N HIS A 216 -8.09 -26.40 -20.51
CA HIS A 216 -6.79 -26.46 -21.20
C HIS A 216 -5.77 -27.35 -20.51
N ARG A 217 -6.12 -28.01 -19.40
CA ARG A 217 -5.23 -28.84 -18.58
C ARG A 217 -4.01 -28.09 -18.06
N ILE A 218 -4.15 -26.79 -17.87
CA ILE A 218 -3.14 -25.91 -17.28
C ILE A 218 -3.37 -25.85 -15.78
N ARG A 219 -2.29 -26.01 -15.01
CA ARG A 219 -2.31 -25.86 -13.55
C ARG A 219 -1.30 -24.82 -13.10
N VAL A 220 -1.68 -24.02 -12.12
CA VAL A 220 -0.81 -23.04 -11.48
C VAL A 220 -0.77 -23.32 -9.97
N GLU A 221 0.38 -23.04 -9.35
CA GLU A 221 0.64 -23.36 -7.94
C GLU A 221 -0.03 -22.36 -7.00
N HIS A 222 -0.20 -21.09 -7.43
CA HIS A 222 -0.81 -20.07 -6.59
C HIS A 222 -1.69 -19.10 -7.36
N ILE A 223 -2.61 -18.51 -6.61
CA ILE A 223 -3.44 -17.36 -7.01
C ILE A 223 -3.08 -16.19 -6.10
N ASN A 224 -2.65 -15.08 -6.69
CA ASN A 224 -2.40 -13.82 -5.98
C ASN A 224 -3.52 -12.84 -6.31
N VAL A 225 -4.33 -12.49 -5.31
CA VAL A 225 -5.50 -11.62 -5.49
C VAL A 225 -5.16 -10.13 -5.31
N GLY A 226 -3.88 -9.80 -5.12
CA GLY A 226 -3.45 -8.43 -4.86
C GLY A 226 -3.90 -7.90 -3.50
N GLY A 227 -4.06 -6.60 -3.43
CA GLY A 227 -4.51 -5.94 -2.21
C GLY A 227 -5.82 -5.19 -2.42
N GLY A 228 -5.82 -3.94 -1.97
CA GLY A 228 -6.92 -3.02 -2.22
C GLY A 228 -7.76 -2.67 -0.99
N LEU A 229 -7.72 -3.48 0.08
CA LEU A 229 -8.50 -3.21 1.30
C LEU A 229 -8.25 -1.78 1.81
N GLY A 230 -9.35 -1.04 1.97
CA GLY A 230 -9.36 0.33 2.45
C GLY A 230 -9.38 0.46 3.96
N ILE A 231 -9.35 1.72 4.42
CA ILE A 231 -9.44 2.10 5.84
C ILE A 231 -10.48 3.20 6.04
N ASP A 232 -10.94 3.39 7.26
CA ASP A 232 -11.75 4.54 7.64
C ASP A 232 -10.82 5.75 7.95
N TYR A 233 -10.82 6.74 7.07
CA TYR A 233 -10.09 7.99 7.25
C TYR A 233 -10.84 9.00 8.13
N GLU A 234 -12.16 8.88 8.26
CA GLU A 234 -12.98 9.84 8.98
C GLU A 234 -12.98 9.57 10.50
N HIS A 235 -12.94 8.29 10.88
CA HIS A 235 -13.05 7.87 12.27
C HIS A 235 -11.86 7.01 12.75
N PRO A 236 -10.61 7.50 12.65
CA PRO A 236 -9.40 6.70 12.92
C PRO A 236 -9.34 6.15 14.34
N ASN A 237 -10.01 6.80 15.30
CA ASN A 237 -10.04 6.34 16.70
C ASN A 237 -11.16 5.30 16.96
N ARG A 238 -12.20 5.29 16.12
CA ARG A 238 -13.34 4.37 16.26
C ARG A 238 -13.07 3.04 15.56
N VAL A 239 -12.43 3.10 14.40
CA VAL A 239 -12.10 1.93 13.57
C VAL A 239 -10.58 1.95 13.29
N PRO A 240 -9.73 1.72 14.30
CA PRO A 240 -8.28 1.81 14.15
C PRO A 240 -7.69 0.63 13.38
N ILE A 241 -8.40 -0.49 13.28
CA ILE A 241 -7.99 -1.70 12.56
C ILE A 241 -9.01 -1.97 11.46
N PRO A 242 -8.56 -2.16 10.19
CA PRO A 242 -9.43 -2.46 9.07
C PRO A 242 -10.23 -3.77 9.23
N ALA A 243 -11.28 -3.93 8.43
CA ALA A 243 -12.17 -5.09 8.46
C ALA A 243 -11.52 -6.35 7.86
N PHE A 244 -10.37 -6.79 8.40
CA PHE A 244 -9.65 -7.97 7.90
C PHE A 244 -10.48 -9.23 7.93
N LYS A 245 -11.30 -9.42 8.97
CA LYS A 245 -12.16 -10.58 9.05
C LYS A 245 -13.11 -10.67 7.85
N ASP A 246 -13.79 -9.59 7.50
CA ASP A 246 -14.75 -9.59 6.40
C ASP A 246 -14.04 -9.76 5.05
N TYR A 247 -12.85 -9.15 4.92
CA TYR A 247 -11.99 -9.27 3.76
C TYR A 247 -11.56 -10.72 3.52
N PHE A 248 -10.94 -11.37 4.49
CA PHE A 248 -10.47 -12.75 4.37
C PHE A 248 -11.63 -13.75 4.27
N ASP A 249 -12.69 -13.55 5.06
CA ASP A 249 -13.92 -14.36 4.98
C ASP A 249 -14.54 -14.33 3.57
N THR A 250 -14.44 -13.20 2.85
CA THR A 250 -14.95 -13.10 1.48
C THR A 250 -14.22 -14.07 0.57
N TYR A 251 -12.90 -14.12 0.62
CA TYR A 251 -12.11 -15.07 -0.17
C TYR A 251 -12.34 -16.52 0.26
N ALA A 252 -12.40 -16.79 1.56
CA ALA A 252 -12.65 -18.14 2.09
C ALA A 252 -13.98 -18.71 1.60
N LYS A 253 -15.02 -17.87 1.48
CA LYS A 253 -16.36 -18.28 1.09
C LYS A 253 -16.59 -18.29 -0.41
N LYS A 254 -15.88 -17.47 -1.17
CA LYS A 254 -16.20 -17.21 -2.60
C LYS A 254 -15.16 -17.74 -3.58
N LEU A 255 -13.89 -17.77 -3.20
CA LEU A 255 -12.82 -18.26 -4.08
C LEU A 255 -12.69 -19.78 -3.98
N LYS A 256 -12.66 -20.45 -5.13
CA LYS A 256 -12.52 -21.90 -5.23
C LYS A 256 -11.09 -22.25 -5.64
N LEU A 257 -10.20 -22.41 -4.68
CA LEU A 257 -8.84 -22.89 -4.95
C LEU A 257 -8.88 -24.35 -5.42
N ARG A 258 -7.95 -24.69 -6.31
CA ARG A 258 -7.73 -26.08 -6.74
C ARG A 258 -6.84 -26.80 -5.72
N PRO A 259 -6.90 -28.14 -5.65
CA PRO A 259 -6.06 -28.90 -4.71
C PRO A 259 -4.56 -28.56 -4.86
N GLY A 260 -3.92 -28.20 -3.75
CA GLY A 260 -2.50 -27.84 -3.70
C GLY A 260 -2.18 -26.38 -4.07
N GLN A 261 -3.18 -25.57 -4.43
CA GLN A 261 -2.96 -24.15 -4.65
C GLN A 261 -2.83 -23.36 -3.34
N SER A 262 -1.94 -22.36 -3.33
CA SER A 262 -1.86 -21.35 -2.29
C SER A 262 -2.54 -20.05 -2.71
N LEU A 263 -3.00 -19.27 -1.72
CA LEU A 263 -3.59 -17.96 -1.92
C LEU A 263 -2.67 -16.88 -1.37
N HIS A 264 -2.41 -15.86 -2.18
CA HIS A 264 -1.53 -14.75 -1.85
C HIS A 264 -2.29 -13.42 -1.88
N PHE A 265 -1.92 -12.53 -0.96
CA PHE A 265 -2.50 -11.20 -0.79
C PHE A 265 -1.39 -10.15 -0.75
N GLU A 266 -1.65 -8.94 -1.27
CA GLU A 266 -0.69 -7.82 -1.30
C GLU A 266 -1.27 -6.60 -0.57
N LEU A 267 -1.13 -6.57 0.76
CA LEU A 267 -1.70 -5.52 1.59
C LEU A 267 -0.69 -4.40 1.86
N GLY A 268 -1.05 -3.17 1.56
CA GLY A 268 -0.22 -1.99 1.83
C GLY A 268 -0.91 -1.03 2.79
N ARG A 269 -1.87 -0.24 2.26
CA ARG A 269 -2.61 0.78 3.00
C ARG A 269 -3.19 0.25 4.31
N ALA A 270 -3.91 -0.86 4.26
CA ALA A 270 -4.57 -1.46 5.42
C ALA A 270 -3.60 -1.85 6.55
N VAL A 271 -2.31 -2.07 6.24
CA VAL A 271 -1.30 -2.45 7.24
C VAL A 271 -0.77 -1.23 8.00
N VAL A 272 -0.41 -0.15 7.29
CA VAL A 272 0.40 0.94 7.89
C VAL A 272 -0.30 2.30 7.94
N ALA A 273 -1.42 2.50 7.24
CA ALA A 273 -1.98 3.85 7.15
C ALA A 273 -2.38 4.41 8.51
N GLN A 274 -3.07 3.64 9.33
CA GLN A 274 -3.64 4.12 10.58
C GLN A 274 -2.62 4.25 11.71
N CYS A 275 -1.50 3.53 11.66
CA CYS A 275 -0.44 3.69 12.65
C CYS A 275 0.40 4.95 12.47
N GLY A 276 0.39 5.58 11.29
CA GLY A 276 1.17 6.78 11.00
C GLY A 276 0.34 8.07 11.05
N THR A 277 0.91 9.09 11.65
CA THR A 277 0.32 10.43 11.77
C THR A 277 1.38 11.47 11.43
N LEU A 278 1.05 12.44 10.56
CA LEU A 278 1.90 13.60 10.34
C LEU A 278 1.62 14.63 11.43
N ILE A 279 2.65 14.98 12.19
CA ILE A 279 2.60 16.01 13.23
C ILE A 279 3.17 17.30 12.66
N THR A 280 2.42 18.38 12.78
CA THR A 280 2.77 19.70 12.27
C THR A 280 2.47 20.78 13.29
N ARG A 281 3.15 21.93 13.18
CA ARG A 281 2.99 23.06 14.09
C ARG A 281 2.30 24.22 13.37
N THR A 282 1.33 24.82 14.02
CA THR A 282 0.68 26.04 13.54
C THR A 282 1.65 27.22 13.61
N LEU A 283 1.94 27.81 12.47
CA LEU A 283 2.80 29.01 12.36
C LEU A 283 2.00 30.29 12.61
N TYR A 284 0.86 30.39 11.95
CA TYR A 284 0.00 31.58 12.01
C TYR A 284 -1.48 31.21 11.86
N ILE A 285 -2.33 31.98 12.53
CA ILE A 285 -3.76 32.07 12.21
C ILE A 285 -3.96 33.36 11.42
N LYS A 286 -4.47 33.23 10.20
CA LYS A 286 -4.78 34.37 9.33
C LYS A 286 -6.28 34.48 9.16
N GLU A 287 -6.84 35.60 9.61
CA GLU A 287 -8.24 35.93 9.40
C GLU A 287 -8.43 36.64 8.05
N GLY A 288 -9.16 35.98 7.15
CA GLY A 288 -9.60 36.56 5.88
C GLY A 288 -11.01 37.20 6.06
N ALA A 289 -11.51 37.83 5.00
CA ALA A 289 -12.83 38.46 5.03
C ALA A 289 -13.99 37.44 5.19
N ILE A 290 -13.78 36.16 4.80
CA ILE A 290 -14.83 35.16 4.75
C ILE A 290 -14.45 33.92 5.59
N LYS A 291 -13.15 33.63 5.79
CA LYS A 291 -12.70 32.42 6.44
C LYS A 291 -11.37 32.59 7.18
N LYS A 292 -11.11 31.69 8.10
CA LYS A 292 -9.85 31.62 8.85
C LYS A 292 -8.92 30.57 8.24
N PHE A 293 -7.63 30.87 8.21
CA PHE A 293 -6.59 29.94 7.79
C PHE A 293 -5.71 29.55 8.98
N ALA A 294 -5.57 28.27 9.21
CA ALA A 294 -4.51 27.73 10.05
C ALA A 294 -3.32 27.37 9.15
N ILE A 295 -2.30 28.22 9.15
CA ILE A 295 -1.08 28.04 8.35
C ILE A 295 -0.12 27.19 9.18
N VAL A 296 0.23 26.00 8.69
CA VAL A 296 1.10 25.05 9.37
C VAL A 296 2.47 24.93 8.69
N ASP A 297 3.43 24.34 9.36
CA ASP A 297 4.79 24.14 8.81
C ASP A 297 4.92 22.90 7.92
N ALA A 298 3.98 21.95 7.94
CA ALA A 298 3.88 20.91 6.94
C ALA A 298 3.25 21.44 5.65
N GLY A 299 3.66 20.87 4.51
CA GLY A 299 3.08 21.15 3.20
C GLY A 299 2.80 19.87 2.41
N PHE A 300 2.35 20.01 1.16
CA PHE A 300 2.19 18.85 0.29
C PHE A 300 3.52 18.13 0.02
N THR A 301 4.65 18.80 0.26
CA THR A 301 5.99 18.18 0.26
C THR A 301 6.16 17.12 1.32
N ASP A 302 5.40 17.18 2.40
CA ASP A 302 5.44 16.22 3.51
C ASP A 302 4.32 15.19 3.39
N LEU A 303 3.13 15.58 2.87
CA LEU A 303 2.00 14.69 2.60
C LEU A 303 1.25 15.17 1.35
N ILE A 304 1.59 14.62 0.19
CA ILE A 304 1.07 15.04 -1.11
C ILE A 304 -0.38 14.62 -1.36
N ARG A 305 -0.90 13.65 -0.63
CA ARG A 305 -2.19 13.00 -0.92
C ARG A 305 -3.39 13.93 -1.02
N PRO A 306 -3.57 14.94 -0.15
CA PRO A 306 -4.67 15.89 -0.30
C PRO A 306 -4.59 16.69 -1.62
N ALA A 307 -3.40 17.13 -2.01
CA ALA A 307 -3.19 17.88 -3.25
C ALA A 307 -3.33 16.99 -4.51
N LEU A 308 -2.78 15.76 -4.48
CA LEU A 308 -2.71 14.88 -5.65
C LEU A 308 -4.01 14.10 -5.90
N TYR A 309 -4.65 13.62 -4.83
CA TYR A 309 -5.81 12.73 -4.89
C TYR A 309 -7.08 13.31 -4.28
N GLN A 310 -7.02 14.55 -3.76
CA GLN A 310 -8.09 15.13 -2.94
C GLN A 310 -8.45 14.24 -1.74
N ALA A 311 -7.44 13.51 -1.24
CA ALA A 311 -7.61 12.55 -0.17
C ALA A 311 -7.93 13.26 1.15
N TYR A 312 -8.96 12.78 1.83
CA TYR A 312 -9.29 13.22 3.17
C TYR A 312 -8.35 12.61 4.21
N HIS A 313 -7.93 13.43 5.16
CA HIS A 313 -7.25 13.02 6.39
C HIS A 313 -7.87 13.78 7.56
N LYS A 314 -8.26 13.07 8.62
CA LYS A 314 -8.75 13.71 9.84
C LYS A 314 -7.64 14.57 10.45
N ILE A 315 -7.96 15.82 10.77
CA ILE A 315 -7.05 16.72 11.46
C ILE A 315 -7.57 16.98 12.87
N GLU A 316 -6.67 16.98 13.85
CA GLU A 316 -7.00 17.18 15.26
C GLU A 316 -5.97 18.14 15.88
N ASN A 317 -6.43 19.09 16.72
CA ASN A 317 -5.54 19.93 17.52
C ASN A 317 -5.16 19.19 18.81
N LEU A 318 -3.85 18.93 18.99
CA LEU A 318 -3.32 18.20 20.15
C LEU A 318 -3.05 19.13 21.35
N SER A 319 -3.03 20.46 21.12
CA SER A 319 -2.60 21.47 22.12
C SER A 319 -3.76 22.21 22.77
N SER A 320 -4.94 22.25 22.13
CA SER A 320 -6.09 23.04 22.60
C SER A 320 -7.30 22.17 22.88
N ASP A 321 -8.07 22.54 23.90
CA ASP A 321 -9.41 22.00 24.23
C ASP A 321 -10.48 23.11 24.19
N GLU A 322 -10.15 24.28 23.63
CA GLU A 322 -11.07 25.41 23.49
C GLU A 322 -12.24 25.08 22.53
N PRO A 323 -13.32 25.86 22.53
CA PRO A 323 -14.46 25.66 21.64
C PRO A 323 -14.02 25.55 20.18
N VAL A 324 -14.76 24.76 19.42
CA VAL A 324 -14.47 24.48 18.01
C VAL A 324 -14.70 25.72 17.15
N GLU A 325 -13.78 25.95 16.23
CA GLU A 325 -13.87 26.94 15.14
C GLU A 325 -13.54 26.27 13.80
N THR A 326 -13.96 26.88 12.70
CA THR A 326 -13.77 26.35 11.34
C THR A 326 -12.57 27.01 10.67
N TYR A 327 -11.67 26.21 10.08
CA TYR A 327 -10.45 26.64 9.41
C TYR A 327 -10.27 25.99 8.03
N ASP A 328 -9.57 26.70 7.11
CA ASP A 328 -8.81 26.05 6.06
C ASP A 328 -7.41 25.78 6.61
N VAL A 329 -6.99 24.51 6.64
CA VAL A 329 -5.64 24.12 7.07
C VAL A 329 -4.73 24.06 5.84
N VAL A 330 -3.71 24.93 5.81
CA VAL A 330 -2.86 25.15 4.64
C VAL A 330 -1.38 25.10 5.01
N GLY A 331 -0.57 24.65 4.07
CA GLY A 331 0.88 24.59 4.22
C GLY A 331 1.60 25.86 3.76
N PRO A 332 2.96 25.85 3.85
CA PRO A 332 3.80 27.00 3.53
C PRO A 332 4.34 26.98 2.08
N ILE A 333 3.95 26.00 1.26
CA ILE A 333 4.45 25.87 -0.10
C ILE A 333 3.88 26.99 -0.98
N CYS A 334 4.70 27.52 -1.87
CA CYS A 334 4.34 28.62 -2.75
C CYS A 334 3.43 28.18 -3.91
N GLU A 335 2.36 27.42 -3.57
CA GLU A 335 1.38 26.86 -4.48
C GLU A 335 -0.02 26.92 -3.84
N SER A 336 -1.03 27.34 -4.60
CA SER A 336 -2.41 27.42 -4.09
C SER A 336 -3.04 26.04 -3.80
N THR A 337 -2.44 24.98 -4.27
CA THR A 337 -2.83 23.59 -4.03
C THR A 337 -2.33 23.03 -2.70
N ASP A 338 -1.51 23.78 -1.95
CA ASP A 338 -0.98 23.38 -0.65
C ASP A 338 -2.02 23.53 0.47
N VAL A 339 -3.04 22.72 0.39
CA VAL A 339 -4.20 22.69 1.29
C VAL A 339 -4.42 21.28 1.79
N PHE A 340 -4.40 21.08 3.10
CA PHE A 340 -4.72 19.81 3.75
C PHE A 340 -6.21 19.58 3.93
N ALA A 341 -6.93 20.63 4.33
CA ALA A 341 -8.37 20.58 4.49
C ALA A 341 -9.00 21.98 4.31
N LYS A 342 -10.22 22.02 3.80
CA LYS A 342 -11.04 23.22 3.69
C LYS A 342 -12.22 23.11 4.62
N GLN A 343 -12.55 24.21 5.29
CA GLN A 343 -13.72 24.33 6.18
C GLN A 343 -13.78 23.16 7.20
N THR A 344 -12.63 22.85 7.81
CA THR A 344 -12.53 21.78 8.81
C THR A 344 -12.70 22.37 10.21
N ASP A 345 -13.40 21.62 11.04
CA ASP A 345 -13.65 21.98 12.43
C ASP A 345 -12.49 21.49 13.31
N LEU A 346 -11.85 22.43 14.01
CA LEU A 346 -10.79 22.20 14.98
C LEU A 346 -11.08 22.91 16.29
N ASN A 347 -10.62 22.40 17.42
CA ASN A 347 -10.52 23.20 18.62
C ASN A 347 -9.76 24.48 18.30
N ARG A 348 -10.20 25.62 18.85
CA ARG A 348 -9.62 26.92 18.57
C ARG A 348 -8.09 26.83 18.61
N THR A 349 -7.50 27.24 17.50
CA THR A 349 -6.10 26.97 17.21
C THR A 349 -5.28 28.26 17.33
N HIS A 350 -4.12 28.15 17.96
CA HIS A 350 -3.20 29.26 18.20
C HIS A 350 -1.82 28.98 17.57
N ARG A 351 -1.03 30.06 17.39
CA ARG A 351 0.36 29.90 16.99
C ARG A 351 1.11 29.01 18.00
N GLY A 352 1.82 28.00 17.47
CA GLY A 352 2.59 27.05 18.27
C GLY A 352 1.86 25.75 18.56
N ASP A 353 0.53 25.69 18.36
CA ASP A 353 -0.23 24.47 18.55
C ASP A 353 0.23 23.35 17.61
N LEU A 354 0.30 22.13 18.15
CA LEU A 354 0.54 20.92 17.38
C LEU A 354 -0.76 20.38 16.81
N LEU A 355 -0.78 20.17 15.50
CA LEU A 355 -1.87 19.50 14.81
C LEU A 355 -1.42 18.10 14.37
N ALA A 356 -2.33 17.12 14.48
CA ALA A 356 -2.17 15.76 13.99
C ALA A 356 -3.00 15.55 12.72
N ILE A 357 -2.33 15.22 11.60
CA ILE A 357 -2.97 14.78 10.36
C ILE A 357 -2.93 13.27 10.36
N ARG A 358 -4.10 12.65 10.61
CA ARG A 358 -4.26 11.23 10.95
C ARG A 358 -4.20 10.30 9.74
N SER A 359 -3.95 9.01 10.00
CA SER A 359 -3.96 7.95 8.98
C SER A 359 -3.04 8.23 7.78
N ALA A 360 -1.89 8.82 8.06
CA ALA A 360 -0.90 9.24 7.06
C ALA A 360 0.27 8.24 6.90
N GLY A 361 0.19 7.06 7.54
CA GLY A 361 1.27 6.07 7.54
C GLY A 361 1.51 5.38 6.19
N ALA A 362 0.50 5.37 5.30
CA ALA A 362 0.65 4.86 3.94
C ALA A 362 0.68 5.99 2.91
N TYR A 363 1.62 5.93 1.98
CA TYR A 363 1.76 6.89 0.87
C TYR A 363 1.93 8.35 1.37
N GLY A 364 2.48 8.52 2.57
CA GLY A 364 2.84 9.81 3.15
C GLY A 364 4.35 10.02 3.09
N GLU A 365 5.09 9.62 4.15
CA GLU A 365 6.55 9.78 4.23
C GLU A 365 7.27 9.32 2.96
N ILE A 366 6.87 8.18 2.39
CA ILE A 366 7.50 7.59 1.20
C ILE A 366 7.34 8.44 -0.07
N MET A 367 6.32 9.30 -0.14
CA MET A 367 6.06 10.21 -1.26
C MET A 367 6.51 11.65 -0.98
N ALA A 368 7.18 11.89 0.13
CA ALA A 368 7.67 13.22 0.46
C ALA A 368 8.73 13.71 -0.54
N SER A 369 8.81 15.02 -0.73
CA SER A 369 9.71 15.65 -1.69
C SER A 369 10.44 16.85 -1.11
N GLN A 370 11.47 17.31 -1.82
CA GLN A 370 12.28 18.46 -1.41
C GLN A 370 11.92 19.74 -2.19
N TYR A 371 10.71 19.80 -2.76
CA TYR A 371 10.27 21.02 -3.43
C TYR A 371 10.34 22.23 -2.50
N ASN A 372 10.60 23.41 -3.03
CA ASN A 372 10.99 24.64 -2.32
C ASN A 372 12.24 24.45 -1.43
N CYS A 373 13.14 23.48 -1.73
CA CYS A 373 14.34 23.16 -0.94
C CYS A 373 14.03 22.78 0.52
N ARG A 374 12.84 22.21 0.76
CA ARG A 374 12.43 21.76 2.10
C ARG A 374 13.10 20.44 2.45
N ARG A 375 13.29 20.21 3.74
CA ARG A 375 13.83 18.93 4.23
C ARG A 375 12.75 17.88 4.20
N LEU A 376 13.14 16.64 3.95
CA LEU A 376 12.23 15.50 4.12
C LEU A 376 11.84 15.36 5.61
N PRO A 377 10.57 15.00 5.90
CA PRO A 377 10.12 14.71 7.25
C PRO A 377 10.83 13.48 7.81
N VAL A 378 11.01 13.43 9.13
CA VAL A 378 11.59 12.27 9.83
C VAL A 378 10.49 11.43 10.42
N GLY A 379 10.63 10.09 10.35
CA GLY A 379 9.72 9.15 11.00
C GLY A 379 10.22 8.74 12.38
N TYR A 380 9.42 8.99 13.42
CA TYR A 380 9.69 8.59 14.81
C TYR A 380 8.70 7.52 15.26
N THR A 381 9.16 6.63 16.13
CA THR A 381 8.36 5.70 16.92
C THR A 381 8.44 6.08 18.40
N ILE A 382 7.66 5.42 19.25
CA ILE A 382 7.75 5.69 20.70
C ILE A 382 9.14 5.41 21.26
N ASP A 383 9.88 4.48 20.66
CA ASP A 383 11.22 4.11 21.09
C ASP A 383 12.28 5.15 20.72
N ASP A 384 11.94 6.13 19.90
CA ASP A 384 12.84 7.23 19.49
C ASP A 384 12.65 8.49 20.35
N LEU A 385 11.62 8.51 21.18
CA LEU A 385 11.21 9.66 21.99
C LEU A 385 11.79 9.60 23.45
#